data_f597c5d3f87d34f005f877ddcff014c1
#
_entry.id   f597c5d3f87d34f005f877ddcff014c1
#
_cell.length_a   1.000
_cell.length_b   1.000
_cell.length_c   1.000
_cell.angle_alpha   90.00
_cell.angle_beta   90.00
_cell.angle_gamma   90.00
#
_symmetry.space_group_name_H-M   'P 1'
#
loop_
_entity.id
_entity.type
_entity.pdbx_description
1 polymer ?
#
loop_
_entity_poly.entity_id
_entity_poly.type
_entity_poly.pdbx_seq_one_letter_code
_entity_poly.pdbx_strand_id
1 'polypeptide(L)'
;MSILGSGLLTSVSSPQPDPNPNVDPYLNSVVLLLKGNGTNNTNIVDNSSFNHSIMNQNGVINTINPKKYGLGSLFFSGANHLTLGSDFVSNFAPFAGSKKTIDSLIKITEPAIGWVSGIIGNYKAVAVNGRWRMGYTTSSLLIENPTISLHFTWTTSQGTETEVVFTQPYVNDFNHLAACIDSTIPQATIIYLCINGVVQAFNNNNFASQTTLFNAHTIGGGMDYTTAIKAHVNVLRVTKNVRYTGNFNVETDTYLNI
;
A
#
# COMPACT_ATOMS: atom_id res chain seq x y z
N MET A 1 26.10 11.89 40.56
CA MET A 1 26.88 12.02 39.30
C MET A 1 26.30 11.00 38.35
N SER A 2 25.40 11.42 37.50
CA SER A 2 24.64 10.54 36.57
C SER A 2 25.20 10.74 35.16
N ILE A 3 25.74 9.69 34.57
CA ILE A 3 26.27 9.71 33.22
C ILE A 3 25.11 9.36 32.29
N LEU A 4 24.61 10.35 31.57
CA LEU A 4 23.68 10.15 30.44
C LEU A 4 24.46 9.58 29.26
N GLY A 5 24.24 8.31 28.98
CA GLY A 5 24.72 7.67 27.75
C GLY A 5 23.96 8.21 26.56
N SER A 6 24.62 9.01 25.72
CA SER A 6 24.14 9.38 24.39
C SER A 6 24.16 8.16 23.49
N GLY A 7 23.00 7.54 23.28
CA GLY A 7 22.83 6.48 22.27
C GLY A 7 23.09 7.07 20.87
N LEU A 8 24.18 6.63 20.26
CA LEU A 8 24.52 6.95 18.88
C LEU A 8 23.47 6.30 17.98
N LEU A 9 22.56 7.11 17.42
CA LEU A 9 21.72 6.67 16.31
C LEU A 9 22.63 6.47 15.10
N THR A 10 23.01 5.21 14.86
CA THR A 10 23.63 4.84 13.60
C THR A 10 22.63 5.12 12.49
N SER A 11 22.97 6.06 11.62
CA SER A 11 22.23 6.31 10.39
C SER A 11 22.16 5.00 9.61
N VAL A 12 20.97 4.41 9.50
CA VAL A 12 20.72 3.31 8.58
C VAL A 12 20.91 3.92 7.19
N SER A 13 21.99 3.55 6.52
CA SER A 13 22.24 3.96 5.15
C SER A 13 21.05 3.48 4.30
N SER A 14 20.41 4.41 3.61
CA SER A 14 19.47 4.06 2.56
C SER A 14 20.17 3.10 1.58
N PRO A 15 19.48 2.09 1.02
CA PRO A 15 20.07 1.24 0.00
C PRO A 15 20.64 2.14 -1.10
N GLN A 16 21.91 1.90 -1.45
CA GLN A 16 22.60 2.68 -2.48
C GLN A 16 21.82 2.50 -3.80
N PRO A 17 21.58 3.57 -4.55
CA PRO A 17 20.92 3.49 -5.84
C PRO A 17 21.64 2.48 -6.73
N ASP A 18 20.89 1.62 -7.41
CA ASP A 18 21.41 0.69 -8.40
C ASP A 18 22.18 1.48 -9.47
N PRO A 19 23.39 1.05 -9.86
CA PRO A 19 24.14 1.66 -10.97
C PRO A 19 23.39 1.63 -12.31
N ASN A 20 22.35 0.82 -12.46
CA ASN A 20 21.45 0.86 -13.61
C ASN A 20 20.08 1.47 -13.24
N PRO A 21 19.87 2.79 -13.51
CA PRO A 21 18.64 3.48 -13.14
C PRO A 21 17.36 2.97 -13.84
N ASN A 22 17.50 2.05 -14.79
CA ASN A 22 16.38 1.48 -15.55
C ASN A 22 15.91 0.11 -15.04
N VAL A 23 16.53 -0.43 -13.99
CA VAL A 23 16.16 -1.74 -13.43
C VAL A 23 15.71 -1.59 -11.99
N ASP A 24 14.51 -2.04 -11.67
CA ASP A 24 14.03 -2.13 -10.29
C ASP A 24 14.88 -3.14 -9.51
N PRO A 25 15.70 -2.73 -8.50
CA PRO A 25 16.53 -3.65 -7.73
C PRO A 25 15.72 -4.69 -6.94
N TYR A 26 14.42 -4.44 -6.77
CA TYR A 26 13.51 -5.33 -6.04
C TYR A 26 12.57 -6.13 -6.95
N LEU A 27 12.78 -6.11 -8.28
CA LEU A 27 11.89 -6.77 -9.25
C LEU A 27 11.64 -8.24 -8.90
N ASN A 28 12.69 -8.99 -8.52
CA ASN A 28 12.59 -10.39 -8.12
C ASN A 28 11.86 -10.60 -6.79
N SER A 29 11.63 -9.54 -6.02
CA SER A 29 10.90 -9.55 -4.74
C SER A 29 9.46 -9.09 -4.89
N VAL A 30 9.03 -8.68 -6.09
CA VAL A 30 7.65 -8.27 -6.37
C VAL A 30 6.75 -9.50 -6.39
N VAL A 31 5.77 -9.54 -5.48
CA VAL A 31 4.82 -10.65 -5.35
C VAL A 31 3.44 -10.35 -5.89
N LEU A 32 3.14 -9.09 -6.17
CA LEU A 32 1.93 -8.65 -6.87
C LEU A 32 2.27 -7.40 -7.66
N LEU A 33 1.84 -7.36 -8.93
CA LEU A 33 1.98 -6.21 -9.80
C LEU A 33 0.73 -6.02 -10.64
N LEU A 34 -0.11 -5.09 -10.26
CA LEU A 34 -1.28 -4.69 -11.05
C LEU A 34 -1.00 -3.38 -11.75
N LYS A 35 -1.30 -3.34 -13.03
CA LYS A 35 -1.21 -2.13 -13.86
C LYS A 35 -2.25 -2.15 -14.96
N GLY A 36 -2.67 -0.97 -15.42
CA GLY A 36 -3.56 -0.87 -16.57
C GLY A 36 -2.88 -1.37 -17.85
N ASN A 37 -3.58 -2.17 -18.63
CA ASN A 37 -3.05 -2.81 -19.85
C ASN A 37 -3.29 -1.98 -21.13
N GLY A 38 -3.85 -0.76 -21.01
CA GLY A 38 -4.10 0.13 -22.15
C GLY A 38 -5.30 -0.25 -23.01
N THR A 39 -6.17 -1.14 -22.52
CA THR A 39 -7.42 -1.53 -23.19
C THR A 39 -8.61 -1.29 -22.27
N ASN A 40 -9.76 -0.93 -22.84
CA ASN A 40 -10.99 -0.76 -22.06
C ASN A 40 -11.65 -2.12 -21.89
N ASN A 41 -11.23 -2.88 -20.89
CA ASN A 41 -11.77 -4.23 -20.60
C ASN A 41 -11.73 -4.55 -19.10
N THR A 42 -12.30 -5.69 -18.74
CA THR A 42 -12.37 -6.20 -17.36
C THR A 42 -11.34 -7.29 -17.07
N ASN A 43 -10.44 -7.59 -18.01
CA ASN A 43 -9.40 -8.59 -17.81
C ASN A 43 -8.23 -7.98 -17.02
N ILE A 44 -8.17 -8.27 -15.74
CA ILE A 44 -7.14 -7.81 -14.81
C ILE A 44 -6.23 -9.00 -14.49
N VAL A 45 -4.94 -8.81 -14.67
CA VAL A 45 -3.93 -9.86 -14.42
C VAL A 45 -2.84 -9.36 -13.47
N ASP A 46 -2.29 -10.26 -12.68
CA ASP A 46 -1.07 -10.03 -11.93
C ASP A 46 0.13 -10.15 -12.88
N ASN A 47 0.85 -9.06 -13.07
CA ASN A 47 2.03 -9.00 -13.93
C ASN A 47 3.33 -9.36 -13.18
N SER A 48 3.26 -9.81 -11.93
CA SER A 48 4.42 -10.33 -11.21
C SER A 48 4.79 -11.75 -11.71
N SER A 49 5.97 -12.23 -11.33
CA SER A 49 6.37 -13.61 -11.63
C SER A 49 5.53 -14.67 -10.91
N PHE A 50 4.75 -14.28 -9.91
CA PHE A 50 3.85 -15.18 -9.16
C PHE A 50 2.53 -15.43 -9.88
N ASN A 51 2.08 -14.48 -10.72
CA ASN A 51 0.87 -14.59 -11.54
C ASN A 51 -0.35 -15.07 -10.74
N HIS A 52 -0.64 -14.39 -9.64
CA HIS A 52 -1.75 -14.75 -8.75
C HIS A 52 -3.10 -14.68 -9.44
N SER A 53 -3.99 -15.58 -9.06
CA SER A 53 -5.38 -15.56 -9.53
C SER A 53 -6.12 -14.33 -8.97
N ILE A 54 -6.75 -13.57 -9.87
CA ILE A 54 -7.52 -12.38 -9.55
C ILE A 54 -8.97 -12.57 -9.99
N MET A 55 -9.89 -12.40 -9.05
CA MET A 55 -11.32 -12.36 -9.35
C MET A 55 -11.78 -10.89 -9.40
N ASN A 56 -12.29 -10.49 -10.56
CA ASN A 56 -12.85 -9.16 -10.75
C ASN A 56 -14.32 -9.15 -10.33
N GLN A 57 -14.61 -8.46 -9.23
CA GLN A 57 -15.95 -8.37 -8.66
C GLN A 57 -16.59 -7.04 -9.07
N ASN A 58 -17.80 -7.12 -9.63
CA ASN A 58 -18.60 -5.98 -10.06
C ASN A 58 -17.92 -5.07 -11.11
N GLY A 59 -16.99 -5.63 -11.91
CA GLY A 59 -16.48 -4.98 -13.11
C GLY A 59 -15.50 -3.83 -12.88
N VAL A 60 -14.40 -4.06 -12.17
CA VAL A 60 -13.22 -3.18 -12.26
C VAL A 60 -12.75 -3.13 -13.72
N ILE A 61 -12.50 -1.95 -14.24
CA ILE A 61 -12.22 -1.74 -15.67
C ILE A 61 -10.78 -1.26 -15.85
N ASN A 62 -10.05 -1.90 -16.78
CA ASN A 62 -8.88 -1.29 -17.37
C ASN A 62 -9.31 -0.08 -18.18
N THR A 63 -8.60 1.04 -18.05
CA THR A 63 -8.85 2.27 -18.81
C THR A 63 -7.55 2.77 -19.44
N ILE A 64 -7.66 3.35 -20.63
CA ILE A 64 -6.52 3.97 -21.30
C ILE A 64 -6.12 5.27 -20.59
N ASN A 65 -7.11 6.02 -20.09
CA ASN A 65 -6.94 7.31 -19.41
C ASN A 65 -7.85 7.38 -18.16
N PRO A 66 -7.45 8.11 -17.11
CA PRO A 66 -6.14 8.76 -16.95
C PRO A 66 -5.03 7.75 -16.63
N LYS A 67 -3.79 8.11 -16.94
CA LYS A 67 -2.58 7.36 -16.57
C LYS A 67 -1.44 8.32 -16.25
N LYS A 68 -0.52 7.93 -15.39
CA LYS A 68 0.75 8.62 -15.15
C LYS A 68 1.87 7.94 -15.94
N TYR A 69 1.91 6.61 -15.85
CA TYR A 69 2.92 5.76 -16.49
C TYR A 69 2.26 4.61 -17.24
N GLY A 70 3.01 3.96 -18.12
CA GLY A 70 2.60 2.74 -18.80
C GLY A 70 1.41 2.94 -19.76
N LEU A 71 0.57 1.92 -19.90
CA LEU A 71 -0.47 1.85 -20.92
C LEU A 71 -1.84 2.35 -20.46
N GLY A 72 -2.12 2.32 -19.13
CA GLY A 72 -3.43 2.70 -18.62
C GLY A 72 -3.52 2.66 -17.09
N SER A 73 -4.73 2.61 -16.58
CA SER A 73 -5.04 2.45 -15.14
C SER A 73 -6.22 1.51 -14.93
N LEU A 74 -6.41 1.06 -13.69
CA LEU A 74 -7.58 0.33 -13.23
C LEU A 74 -8.56 1.30 -12.60
N PHE A 75 -9.80 1.34 -13.09
CA PHE A 75 -10.84 2.22 -12.55
C PHE A 75 -11.70 1.46 -11.54
N PHE A 76 -11.77 2.00 -10.34
CA PHE A 76 -12.64 1.59 -9.25
C PHE A 76 -13.75 2.61 -9.06
N SER A 77 -15.00 2.17 -9.13
CA SER A 77 -16.20 3.04 -9.12
C SER A 77 -16.79 3.26 -7.72
N GLY A 78 -16.20 2.67 -6.69
CA GLY A 78 -16.78 2.66 -5.33
C GLY A 78 -17.78 1.53 -5.07
N ALA A 79 -18.08 0.71 -6.08
CA ALA A 79 -18.97 -0.45 -5.96
C ALA A 79 -18.31 -1.77 -6.41
N ASN A 80 -17.12 -1.67 -6.98
CA ASN A 80 -16.36 -2.79 -7.51
C ASN A 80 -15.03 -2.98 -6.77
N HIS A 81 -14.49 -4.19 -6.83
CA HIS A 81 -13.22 -4.54 -6.19
C HIS A 81 -12.61 -5.78 -6.87
N LEU A 82 -11.34 -6.03 -6.59
CA LEU A 82 -10.68 -7.28 -6.94
C LEU A 82 -10.52 -8.15 -5.70
N THR A 83 -10.65 -9.47 -5.85
CA THR A 83 -10.34 -10.43 -4.80
C THR A 83 -9.12 -11.25 -5.22
N LEU A 84 -8.13 -11.35 -4.34
CA LEU A 84 -6.95 -12.18 -4.52
C LEU A 84 -7.19 -13.57 -3.92
N GLY A 85 -6.72 -14.60 -4.61
CA GLY A 85 -6.84 -15.99 -4.17
C GLY A 85 -5.99 -16.32 -2.93
N SER A 86 -6.16 -17.54 -2.41
CA SER A 86 -5.42 -18.03 -1.25
C SER A 86 -3.92 -18.20 -1.50
N ASP A 87 -3.51 -18.34 -2.75
CA ASP A 87 -2.11 -18.38 -3.18
C ASP A 87 -1.35 -17.07 -2.86
N PHE A 88 -2.03 -15.92 -2.95
CA PHE A 88 -1.48 -14.63 -2.53
C PHE A 88 -1.24 -14.59 -1.02
N VAL A 89 -2.16 -15.14 -0.23
CA VAL A 89 -2.09 -15.14 1.24
C VAL A 89 -0.80 -15.77 1.75
N SER A 90 -0.40 -16.90 1.15
CA SER A 90 0.83 -17.62 1.55
C SER A 90 2.10 -16.82 1.22
N ASN A 91 2.05 -15.96 0.20
CA ASN A 91 3.16 -15.11 -0.22
C ASN A 91 3.21 -13.75 0.48
N PHE A 92 2.07 -13.32 1.04
CA PHE A 92 1.93 -12.03 1.70
C PHE A 92 1.41 -12.17 3.14
N ALA A 93 2.23 -12.63 4.05
CA ALA A 93 2.00 -12.40 5.48
C ALA A 93 2.75 -11.12 5.87
N PRO A 94 2.09 -9.98 6.15
CA PRO A 94 2.79 -8.72 6.46
C PRO A 94 3.45 -8.75 7.84
N PHE A 95 3.25 -9.83 8.60
CA PHE A 95 3.52 -9.91 10.02
C PHE A 95 4.74 -10.79 10.33
N ALA A 96 5.33 -10.56 11.51
CA ALA A 96 6.44 -11.26 12.17
C ALA A 96 7.61 -11.71 11.28
N GLY A 97 8.76 -11.08 11.47
CA GLY A 97 10.03 -11.51 10.87
C GLY A 97 10.14 -11.23 9.36
N SER A 98 9.34 -10.31 8.81
CA SER A 98 9.33 -10.04 7.38
C SER A 98 9.51 -8.55 7.03
N LYS A 99 9.98 -8.31 5.81
CA LYS A 99 10.04 -7.00 5.16
C LYS A 99 9.01 -6.95 4.04
N LYS A 100 8.19 -5.90 4.00
CA LYS A 100 7.15 -5.72 2.98
C LYS A 100 7.02 -4.27 2.59
N THR A 101 6.69 -4.04 1.35
CA THR A 101 6.19 -2.76 0.84
C THR A 101 4.93 -3.00 0.05
N ILE A 102 3.91 -2.21 0.32
CA ILE A 102 2.74 -2.04 -0.51
C ILE A 102 2.83 -0.63 -1.05
N ASP A 103 2.83 -0.45 -2.33
CA ASP A 103 2.81 0.87 -2.94
C ASP A 103 1.79 0.97 -4.08
N SER A 104 1.20 2.16 -4.22
CA SER A 104 0.18 2.43 -5.22
C SER A 104 0.32 3.84 -5.77
N LEU A 105 0.12 3.98 -7.06
CA LEU A 105 -0.02 5.26 -7.73
C LEU A 105 -1.49 5.47 -8.09
N ILE A 106 -2.14 6.40 -7.40
CA ILE A 106 -3.60 6.54 -7.40
C ILE A 106 -4.06 7.96 -7.71
N LYS A 107 -5.04 8.11 -8.63
CA LYS A 107 -5.76 9.35 -8.87
C LYS A 107 -7.18 9.22 -8.33
N ILE A 108 -7.47 9.98 -7.28
CA ILE A 108 -8.76 9.95 -6.59
C ILE A 108 -9.79 10.73 -7.43
N THR A 109 -10.96 10.15 -7.68
CA THR A 109 -12.05 10.77 -8.43
C THR A 109 -13.13 11.37 -7.54
N GLU A 110 -13.28 10.83 -6.32
CA GLU A 110 -14.18 11.38 -5.31
C GLU A 110 -13.50 11.37 -3.93
N PRO A 111 -13.73 12.41 -3.10
CA PRO A 111 -13.11 12.50 -1.79
C PRO A 111 -13.59 11.39 -0.85
N ALA A 112 -12.67 10.86 -0.04
CA ALA A 112 -12.92 9.89 1.02
C ALA A 112 -13.01 10.60 2.37
N ILE A 113 -14.12 11.30 2.62
CA ILE A 113 -14.32 12.11 3.83
C ILE A 113 -14.91 11.25 4.93
N GLY A 114 -14.26 11.25 6.09
CA GLY A 114 -14.77 10.62 7.33
C GLY A 114 -14.63 9.08 7.37
N TRP A 115 -14.27 8.42 6.28
CA TRP A 115 -14.08 6.96 6.23
C TRP A 115 -12.84 6.60 5.44
N VAL A 116 -12.07 5.62 5.96
CA VAL A 116 -10.87 5.15 5.25
C VAL A 116 -11.28 4.29 4.05
N SER A 117 -10.98 4.78 2.86
CA SER A 117 -11.14 4.01 1.61
C SER A 117 -9.99 3.01 1.46
N GLY A 118 -10.30 1.71 1.43
CA GLY A 118 -9.30 0.64 1.40
C GLY A 118 -8.68 0.45 0.02
N ILE A 119 -7.36 0.61 -0.10
CA ILE A 119 -6.61 0.30 -1.32
C ILE A 119 -6.43 -1.22 -1.43
N ILE A 120 -5.90 -1.84 -0.36
CA ILE A 120 -5.69 -3.28 -0.26
C ILE A 120 -5.76 -3.72 1.20
N GLY A 121 -6.26 -4.91 1.45
CA GLY A 121 -6.30 -5.51 2.78
C GLY A 121 -7.16 -6.78 2.84
N ASN A 122 -7.24 -7.33 4.04
CA ASN A 122 -8.15 -8.42 4.37
C ASN A 122 -9.20 -7.99 5.41
N TYR A 123 -9.54 -6.72 5.41
CA TYR A 123 -10.40 -6.10 6.41
C TYR A 123 -11.86 -6.59 6.28
N LYS A 124 -12.42 -7.08 7.38
CA LYS A 124 -13.86 -7.36 7.56
C LYS A 124 -14.41 -6.47 8.67
N ALA A 125 -15.70 -6.14 8.61
CA ALA A 125 -16.39 -5.31 9.61
C ALA A 125 -16.34 -5.88 11.04
N VAL A 126 -16.20 -7.20 11.20
CA VAL A 126 -16.09 -7.85 12.51
C VAL A 126 -14.63 -7.91 12.93
N ALA A 127 -14.34 -7.47 14.17
CA ALA A 127 -13.00 -7.51 14.75
C ALA A 127 -12.54 -8.96 14.95
N VAL A 128 -11.65 -9.43 14.07
CA VAL A 128 -10.97 -10.72 14.18
C VAL A 128 -9.47 -10.50 14.06
N ASN A 129 -8.69 -11.29 14.81
CA ASN A 129 -7.23 -11.21 14.79
C ASN A 129 -6.71 -11.38 13.35
N GLY A 130 -5.65 -10.66 12.98
CA GLY A 130 -5.03 -10.81 11.68
C GLY A 130 -5.58 -9.93 10.57
N ARG A 131 -6.50 -9.01 10.88
CA ARG A 131 -6.94 -8.01 9.90
C ARG A 131 -5.88 -6.95 9.70
N TRP A 132 -5.79 -6.48 8.47
CA TRP A 132 -5.00 -5.33 8.13
C TRP A 132 -5.57 -4.65 6.88
N ARG A 133 -5.28 -3.39 6.72
CA ARG A 133 -5.53 -2.65 5.47
C ARG A 133 -4.54 -1.50 5.32
N MET A 134 -4.26 -1.19 4.09
CA MET A 134 -3.73 0.09 3.65
C MET A 134 -4.86 0.85 2.96
N GLY A 135 -5.09 2.09 3.34
CA GLY A 135 -6.16 2.91 2.78
C GLY A 135 -5.87 4.39 2.92
N TYR A 136 -6.79 5.22 2.47
CA TYR A 136 -6.64 6.67 2.56
C TYR A 136 -7.96 7.35 2.97
N THR A 137 -7.80 8.55 3.54
CA THR A 137 -8.87 9.56 3.63
C THR A 137 -8.41 10.83 2.91
N THR A 138 -9.36 11.69 2.53
CA THR A 138 -9.07 13.02 2.04
C THR A 138 -9.90 14.04 2.80
N SER A 139 -9.41 15.27 2.93
CA SER A 139 -10.27 16.41 3.19
C SER A 139 -11.18 16.67 1.97
N SER A 140 -12.11 17.61 2.07
CA SER A 140 -12.86 18.04 0.90
C SER A 140 -11.88 18.52 -0.19
N LEU A 141 -11.99 18.00 -1.41
CA LEU A 141 -11.14 18.40 -2.54
C LEU A 141 -11.51 19.79 -3.10
N LEU A 142 -12.58 20.41 -2.56
CA LEU A 142 -13.05 21.73 -2.95
C LEU A 142 -12.48 22.87 -2.09
N ILE A 143 -11.69 22.56 -1.07
CA ILE A 143 -11.03 23.55 -0.24
C ILE A 143 -9.69 23.99 -0.86
N GLU A 144 -9.19 25.17 -0.44
CA GLU A 144 -7.97 25.78 -0.99
C GLU A 144 -6.73 24.88 -0.86
N ASN A 145 -6.59 24.18 0.28
CA ASN A 145 -5.44 23.31 0.55
C ASN A 145 -5.92 21.91 0.96
N PRO A 146 -6.37 21.09 0.00
CA PRO A 146 -6.83 19.74 0.31
C PRO A 146 -5.68 18.87 0.81
N THR A 147 -6.00 17.92 1.69
CA THR A 147 -5.03 16.98 2.23
C THR A 147 -5.44 15.55 1.93
N ILE A 148 -4.44 14.66 1.89
CA ILE A 148 -4.60 13.22 1.86
C ILE A 148 -3.90 12.62 3.07
N SER A 149 -4.58 11.70 3.75
CA SER A 149 -4.01 10.92 4.85
C SER A 149 -3.93 9.46 4.45
N LEU A 150 -2.74 8.89 4.54
CA LEU A 150 -2.51 7.46 4.36
C LEU A 150 -2.65 6.76 5.70
N HIS A 151 -3.44 5.71 5.73
CA HIS A 151 -3.74 4.89 6.89
C HIS A 151 -3.17 3.48 6.69
N PHE A 152 -2.48 2.98 7.71
CA PHE A 152 -2.18 1.55 7.82
C PHE A 152 -2.74 1.04 9.13
N THR A 153 -3.75 0.17 9.04
CA THR A 153 -4.53 -0.35 10.15
C THR A 153 -4.29 -1.85 10.29
N TRP A 154 -4.20 -2.35 11.49
CA TRP A 154 -4.14 -3.79 11.78
C TRP A 154 -4.82 -4.12 13.10
N THR A 155 -5.21 -5.37 13.26
CA THR A 155 -5.76 -5.87 14.53
C THR A 155 -4.71 -6.71 15.24
N THR A 156 -4.46 -6.38 16.50
CA THR A 156 -3.51 -7.12 17.35
C THR A 156 -4.02 -8.53 17.67
N SER A 157 -3.16 -9.39 18.22
CA SER A 157 -3.56 -10.73 18.70
C SER A 157 -4.64 -10.70 19.80
N GLN A 158 -4.82 -9.56 20.44
CA GLN A 158 -5.86 -9.34 21.47
C GLN A 158 -7.17 -8.80 20.88
N GLY A 159 -7.28 -8.67 19.55
CA GLY A 159 -8.46 -8.15 18.88
C GLY A 159 -8.56 -6.63 18.89
N THR A 160 -7.55 -5.90 19.39
CA THR A 160 -7.54 -4.43 19.40
C THR A 160 -7.09 -3.91 18.02
N GLU A 161 -7.88 -3.02 17.45
CA GLU A 161 -7.49 -2.31 16.23
C GLU A 161 -6.46 -1.24 16.56
N THR A 162 -5.40 -1.17 15.78
CA THR A 162 -4.32 -0.18 15.88
C THR A 162 -4.10 0.43 14.52
N GLU A 163 -3.77 1.70 14.49
CA GLU A 163 -3.58 2.47 13.25
C GLU A 163 -2.37 3.40 13.36
N VAL A 164 -1.67 3.59 12.25
CA VAL A 164 -0.75 4.70 12.02
C VAL A 164 -1.25 5.52 10.85
N VAL A 165 -1.13 6.84 10.97
CA VAL A 165 -1.65 7.80 9.98
C VAL A 165 -0.58 8.82 9.64
N PHE A 166 -0.43 9.11 8.35
CA PHE A 166 0.44 10.16 7.83
C PHE A 166 -0.32 11.04 6.86
N THR A 167 -0.24 12.36 7.03
CA THR A 167 -0.99 13.34 6.23
C THR A 167 -0.06 14.27 5.48
N GLN A 168 -0.40 14.52 4.21
CA GLN A 168 0.32 15.44 3.32
C GLN A 168 -0.67 16.26 2.47
N PRO A 169 -0.22 17.35 1.84
CA PRO A 169 -1.01 18.03 0.81
C PRO A 169 -1.43 17.05 -0.30
N TYR A 170 -2.70 17.14 -0.72
CA TYR A 170 -3.23 16.37 -1.84
C TYR A 170 -2.79 17.00 -3.17
N VAL A 171 -2.36 16.17 -4.10
CA VAL A 171 -2.06 16.58 -5.48
C VAL A 171 -3.24 16.17 -6.36
N ASN A 172 -3.79 17.12 -7.13
CA ASN A 172 -4.90 16.87 -8.06
C ASN A 172 -4.42 16.14 -9.34
N ASP A 173 -3.66 15.09 -9.14
CA ASP A 173 -3.16 14.14 -10.13
C ASP A 173 -2.98 12.79 -9.44
N PHE A 174 -2.10 11.94 -9.96
CA PHE A 174 -1.74 10.71 -9.29
C PHE A 174 -0.88 10.97 -8.04
N ASN A 175 -1.34 10.45 -6.92
CA ASN A 175 -0.59 10.45 -5.66
C ASN A 175 0.10 9.10 -5.46
N HIS A 176 1.37 9.11 -5.12
CA HIS A 176 2.09 7.92 -4.69
C HIS A 176 1.83 7.68 -3.20
N LEU A 177 1.30 6.52 -2.87
CA LEU A 177 0.99 6.09 -1.51
C LEU A 177 1.72 4.78 -1.24
N ALA A 178 2.53 4.71 -0.17
CA ALA A 178 3.20 3.47 0.19
C ALA A 178 3.23 3.22 1.70
N ALA A 179 3.09 1.95 2.08
CA ALA A 179 3.34 1.45 3.42
C ALA A 179 4.47 0.42 3.37
N CYS A 180 5.59 0.71 4.04
CA CYS A 180 6.70 -0.22 4.20
C CYS A 180 6.71 -0.72 5.64
N ILE A 181 6.85 -2.03 5.81
CA ILE A 181 6.79 -2.70 7.11
C ILE A 181 8.09 -3.49 7.29
N ASP A 182 8.84 -3.19 8.33
CA ASP A 182 10.00 -3.97 8.79
C ASP A 182 9.70 -4.57 10.16
N SER A 183 9.37 -5.84 10.19
CA SER A 183 9.14 -6.62 11.41
C SER A 183 10.26 -7.60 11.71
N THR A 184 11.42 -7.43 11.09
CA THR A 184 12.61 -8.29 11.35
C THR A 184 13.36 -7.87 12.60
N ILE A 185 13.10 -6.69 13.14
CA ILE A 185 13.73 -6.18 14.36
C ILE A 185 13.05 -6.83 15.56
N PRO A 186 13.77 -7.53 16.43
CA PRO A 186 13.19 -8.13 17.62
C PRO A 186 12.47 -7.09 18.48
N GLN A 187 11.21 -7.39 18.84
CA GLN A 187 10.34 -6.56 19.70
C GLN A 187 10.00 -5.15 19.14
N ALA A 188 10.37 -4.85 17.91
CA ALA A 188 10.00 -3.59 17.26
C ALA A 188 9.60 -3.84 15.81
N THR A 189 8.44 -3.32 15.41
CA THR A 189 8.07 -3.20 14.00
C THR A 189 8.17 -1.73 13.61
N ILE A 190 8.90 -1.44 12.55
CA ILE A 190 8.95 -0.11 11.99
C ILE A 190 8.02 -0.07 10.79
N ILE A 191 7.09 0.88 10.80
CA ILE A 191 6.19 1.14 9.69
C ILE A 191 6.58 2.51 9.11
N TYR A 192 6.90 2.54 7.83
CA TYR A 192 7.15 3.77 7.10
C TYR A 192 5.93 4.04 6.22
N LEU A 193 5.27 5.17 6.42
CA LEU A 193 4.24 5.66 5.51
C LEU A 193 4.85 6.71 4.58
N CYS A 194 4.54 6.59 3.30
CA CYS A 194 5.04 7.48 2.27
C CYS A 194 3.86 8.07 1.48
N ILE A 195 3.86 9.39 1.32
CA ILE A 195 2.97 10.12 0.43
C ILE A 195 3.83 11.02 -0.47
N ASN A 196 3.74 10.82 -1.78
CA ASN A 196 4.43 11.64 -2.79
C ASN A 196 5.94 11.81 -2.51
N GLY A 197 6.61 10.74 -2.08
CA GLY A 197 8.04 10.72 -1.81
C GLY A 197 8.45 11.26 -0.43
N VAL A 198 7.52 11.79 0.36
CA VAL A 198 7.77 12.17 1.76
C VAL A 198 7.48 10.98 2.65
N VAL A 199 8.43 10.61 3.51
CA VAL A 199 8.36 9.41 4.36
C VAL A 199 8.33 9.78 5.83
N GLN A 200 7.44 9.13 6.60
CA GLN A 200 7.39 9.19 8.05
C GLN A 200 7.49 7.78 8.64
N ALA A 201 8.40 7.61 9.62
CA ALA A 201 8.57 6.36 10.34
C ALA A 201 7.76 6.33 11.63
N PHE A 202 7.17 5.18 11.92
CA PHE A 202 6.43 4.88 13.14
C PHE A 202 7.00 3.62 13.79
N ASN A 203 7.38 3.70 15.06
CA ASN A 203 7.77 2.53 15.84
C ASN A 203 6.53 1.93 16.51
N ASN A 204 6.33 0.64 16.34
CA ASN A 204 5.24 -0.07 16.99
C ASN A 204 5.72 -1.36 17.64
N ASN A 205 5.63 -1.42 18.97
CA ASN A 205 6.06 -2.58 19.74
C ASN A 205 4.97 -3.68 19.85
N ASN A 206 3.75 -3.41 19.37
CA ASN A 206 2.58 -4.28 19.53
C ASN A 206 2.20 -5.01 18.24
N PHE A 207 3.09 -5.05 17.26
CA PHE A 207 2.90 -5.85 16.05
C PHE A 207 3.12 -7.32 16.40
N ALA A 208 2.15 -7.91 17.10
CA ALA A 208 2.24 -9.30 17.52
C ALA A 208 2.25 -10.21 16.29
N SER A 209 2.95 -11.35 16.41
CA SER A 209 2.94 -12.40 15.39
C SER A 209 1.51 -12.86 15.16
N GLN A 210 0.94 -12.44 14.04
CA GLN A 210 -0.40 -12.86 13.65
C GLN A 210 -0.30 -14.19 12.93
N THR A 211 -0.87 -15.20 13.52
CA THR A 211 -0.86 -16.57 12.99
C THR A 211 -2.10 -16.89 12.17
N THR A 212 -3.14 -16.03 12.22
CA THR A 212 -4.39 -16.27 11.49
C THR A 212 -4.29 -15.68 10.10
N LEU A 213 -4.16 -16.55 9.10
CA LEU A 213 -4.22 -16.18 7.69
C LEU A 213 -5.68 -16.16 7.23
N PHE A 214 -6.15 -15.01 6.74
CA PHE A 214 -7.43 -14.95 6.05
C PHE A 214 -7.26 -15.41 4.61
N ASN A 215 -8.20 -16.21 4.14
CA ASN A 215 -8.16 -16.83 2.81
C ASN A 215 -8.44 -15.88 1.65
N ALA A 216 -8.73 -14.60 1.93
CA ALA A 216 -9.02 -13.65 0.86
C ALA A 216 -8.49 -12.24 1.22
N HIS A 217 -7.92 -11.58 0.23
CA HIS A 217 -7.56 -10.16 0.26
C HIS A 217 -8.34 -9.44 -0.83
N THR A 218 -8.68 -8.18 -0.57
CA THR A 218 -9.39 -7.34 -1.53
C THR A 218 -8.56 -6.13 -1.91
N ILE A 219 -8.74 -5.65 -3.13
CA ILE A 219 -8.17 -4.42 -3.66
C ILE A 219 -9.32 -3.54 -4.11
N GLY A 220 -9.28 -2.27 -3.71
CA GLY A 220 -10.30 -1.29 -4.06
C GLY A 220 -11.52 -1.30 -3.14
N GLY A 221 -11.52 -2.08 -2.06
CA GLY A 221 -12.62 -2.11 -1.09
C GLY A 221 -12.34 -2.99 0.10
N GLY A 222 -13.09 -2.79 1.18
CA GLY A 222 -13.18 -3.73 2.29
C GLY A 222 -14.05 -4.93 1.92
N MET A 223 -13.96 -6.04 2.66
CA MET A 223 -14.83 -7.20 2.44
C MET A 223 -16.31 -6.91 2.79
N ASP A 224 -16.61 -5.78 3.41
CA ASP A 224 -17.93 -5.26 3.75
C ASP A 224 -18.47 -4.24 2.73
N TYR A 225 -17.71 -3.91 1.70
CA TYR A 225 -18.06 -2.96 0.61
C TYR A 225 -18.33 -1.51 1.05
N THR A 226 -18.24 -1.20 2.35
CA THR A 226 -18.60 0.12 2.87
C THR A 226 -17.49 1.17 2.69
N THR A 227 -16.28 0.73 2.31
CA THR A 227 -15.07 1.56 2.23
C THR A 227 -14.35 1.42 0.88
N ALA A 228 -15.11 1.20 -0.18
CA ALA A 228 -14.56 1.03 -1.52
C ALA A 228 -13.99 2.35 -2.05
N ILE A 229 -12.88 2.25 -2.80
CA ILE A 229 -12.25 3.42 -3.42
C ILE A 229 -13.01 3.87 -4.67
N LYS A 230 -13.00 5.20 -4.92
CA LYS A 230 -13.40 5.80 -6.19
C LYS A 230 -12.19 6.47 -6.80
N ALA A 231 -11.49 5.74 -7.64
CA ALA A 231 -10.17 6.14 -8.10
C ALA A 231 -9.70 5.40 -9.34
N HIS A 232 -8.73 5.99 -10.02
CA HIS A 232 -7.87 5.30 -10.98
C HIS A 232 -6.59 4.85 -10.31
N VAL A 233 -6.30 3.57 -10.33
CA VAL A 233 -5.05 2.96 -9.85
C VAL A 233 -4.16 2.68 -11.06
N ASN A 234 -3.09 3.45 -11.23
CA ASN A 234 -2.16 3.26 -12.35
C ASN A 234 -1.25 2.06 -12.11
N VAL A 235 -0.73 1.95 -10.88
CA VAL A 235 0.08 0.81 -10.41
C VAL A 235 -0.33 0.49 -8.98
N LEU A 236 -0.47 -0.79 -8.67
CA LEU A 236 -0.44 -1.33 -7.32
C LEU A 236 0.60 -2.45 -7.28
N ARG A 237 1.53 -2.34 -6.36
CA ARG A 237 2.64 -3.28 -6.22
C ARG A 237 2.80 -3.74 -4.78
N VAL A 238 3.10 -5.02 -4.60
CA VAL A 238 3.51 -5.59 -3.32
C VAL A 238 4.88 -6.24 -3.46
N THR A 239 5.81 -5.88 -2.57
CA THR A 239 7.20 -6.33 -2.62
C THR A 239 7.59 -6.96 -1.29
N LYS A 240 8.34 -8.08 -1.31
CA LYS A 240 8.94 -8.72 -0.13
C LYS A 240 10.23 -8.00 0.31
N ASN A 241 10.19 -6.68 0.40
CA ASN A 241 11.30 -5.85 0.89
C ASN A 241 10.78 -4.49 1.37
N VAL A 242 11.59 -3.77 2.16
CA VAL A 242 11.36 -2.36 2.48
C VAL A 242 11.98 -1.51 1.39
N ARG A 243 11.16 -0.72 0.69
CA ARG A 243 11.62 0.13 -0.43
C ARG A 243 11.98 1.54 0.03
N TYR A 244 11.18 2.10 0.92
CA TYR A 244 11.23 3.53 1.25
C TYR A 244 11.45 3.70 2.75
N THR A 245 12.65 4.11 3.14
CA THR A 245 13.03 4.42 4.52
C THR A 245 13.37 5.88 4.74
N GLY A 246 13.43 6.67 3.67
CA GLY A 246 13.70 8.11 3.65
C GLY A 246 13.06 8.76 2.44
N ASN A 247 13.04 10.10 2.43
CA ASN A 247 12.44 10.88 1.34
C ASN A 247 13.12 10.62 -0.01
N PHE A 248 12.34 10.62 -1.09
CA PHE A 248 12.81 10.41 -2.45
C PHE A 248 11.99 11.21 -3.46
N ASN A 249 12.46 11.30 -4.70
CA ASN A 249 11.72 11.92 -5.79
C ASN A 249 10.92 10.89 -6.57
N VAL A 250 9.59 10.96 -6.51
CA VAL A 250 8.68 10.02 -7.19
C VAL A 250 8.84 10.05 -8.71
N GLU A 251 9.14 11.20 -9.30
CA GLU A 251 9.31 11.34 -10.76
C GLU A 251 10.55 10.61 -11.29
N THR A 252 11.55 10.40 -10.44
CA THR A 252 12.77 9.65 -10.78
C THR A 252 12.72 8.20 -10.34
N ASP A 253 11.65 7.78 -9.66
CA ASP A 253 11.47 6.38 -9.25
C ASP A 253 11.09 5.54 -10.47
N THR A 254 12.11 4.90 -11.05
CA THR A 254 11.95 4.00 -12.21
C THR A 254 11.06 2.80 -11.93
N TYR A 255 10.77 2.53 -10.65
CA TYR A 255 9.91 1.41 -10.23
C TYR A 255 8.45 1.58 -10.61
N LEU A 256 8.02 2.82 -10.85
CA LEU A 256 6.67 3.13 -11.30
C LEU A 256 6.51 3.01 -12.81
N ASN A 257 7.62 2.86 -13.55
CA ASN A 257 7.68 2.80 -15.02
C ASN A 257 7.71 1.37 -15.58
N ILE A 258 7.46 0.35 -14.76
CA ILE A 258 7.52 -1.06 -15.16
C ILE A 258 6.29 -1.48 -15.97
#